data_fa6fb60d49a16461535ea6e596f56124
#
_entry.id   fa6fb60d49a16461535ea6e596f56124
#
_cell.length_a   1.000
_cell.length_b   1.000
_cell.length_c   1.000
_cell.angle_alpha   90.00
_cell.angle_beta   90.00
_cell.angle_gamma   90.00
#
_symmetry.space_group_name_H-M   'P 1'
#
loop_
_entity.id
_entity.type
_entity.pdbx_description
1 polymer ?
#
loop_
_entity_poly.entity_id
_entity_poly.type
_entity_poly.pdbx_seq_one_letter_code
_entity_poly.pdbx_strand_id
1 'polypeptide(L)'
;VATPIILSTAYGRDGLGESTGWDYTRTKNPTRAVLEQGIADLEGGDAGFAMASGMAAIQLVMSLFKAPDEWIISSDVYGGSYRLFDFSHKHHNTVKPVYVNTADLAAIEAAITPNTKAIFVETPSNPLMEECDVDAISVIAKKHNLMLIVDNTFLSPVLFRPIEHGAD
;
A
#
# COMPACT_ATOMS: atom_id res chain seq x y z
N VAL A 1 -0.77 24.63 -17.85
CA VAL A 1 -2.08 25.04 -17.30
C VAL A 1 -2.38 24.12 -16.14
N ALA A 2 -2.75 24.66 -14.97
CA ALA A 2 -3.11 23.85 -13.80
C ALA A 2 -4.47 23.17 -14.04
N THR A 3 -4.61 21.95 -13.51
CA THR A 3 -5.86 21.21 -13.55
C THR A 3 -6.91 21.91 -12.68
N PRO A 4 -8.16 22.10 -13.15
CA PRO A 4 -9.20 22.73 -12.35
C PRO A 4 -9.62 21.85 -11.18
N ILE A 5 -10.05 22.48 -10.08
CA ILE A 5 -10.70 21.80 -8.96
C ILE A 5 -12.19 21.67 -9.30
N ILE A 6 -12.71 20.47 -9.41
CA ILE A 6 -14.10 20.17 -9.74
C ILE A 6 -14.84 19.79 -8.46
N LEU A 7 -15.79 20.65 -8.07
CA LEU A 7 -16.56 20.51 -6.82
C LEU A 7 -17.94 19.90 -7.04
N SER A 8 -18.30 19.51 -8.29
CA SER A 8 -19.60 18.94 -8.61
C SER A 8 -19.84 17.64 -7.85
N THR A 9 -21.03 17.49 -7.30
CA THR A 9 -21.47 16.25 -6.63
C THR A 9 -21.89 15.17 -7.62
N ALA A 10 -22.62 15.58 -8.68
CA ALA A 10 -23.07 14.71 -9.77
C ALA A 10 -22.68 15.33 -11.12
N TYR A 11 -22.65 14.52 -12.14
CA TYR A 11 -22.20 14.90 -13.48
C TYR A 11 -23.31 14.66 -14.51
N GLY A 12 -23.22 15.33 -15.65
CA GLY A 12 -24.15 15.15 -16.76
C GLY A 12 -24.11 13.72 -17.31
N ARG A 13 -25.23 13.30 -17.89
CA ARG A 13 -25.36 12.03 -18.61
C ARG A 13 -25.92 12.32 -20.00
N ASP A 14 -25.51 11.55 -20.99
CA ASP A 14 -25.99 11.70 -22.37
C ASP A 14 -27.38 11.09 -22.55
N GLY A 15 -27.76 10.16 -21.67
CA GLY A 15 -29.08 9.51 -21.67
C GLY A 15 -29.33 8.70 -20.40
N LEU A 16 -30.49 8.08 -20.30
CA LEU A 16 -30.86 7.22 -19.18
C LEU A 16 -30.01 5.96 -19.18
N GLY A 17 -29.20 5.81 -18.13
CA GLY A 17 -28.24 4.69 -18.01
C GLY A 17 -26.91 4.91 -18.72
N GLU A 18 -26.75 6.00 -19.47
CA GLU A 18 -25.50 6.33 -20.18
C GLU A 18 -24.61 7.22 -19.32
N SER A 19 -23.40 6.75 -19.06
CA SER A 19 -22.40 7.49 -18.27
C SER A 19 -21.40 8.18 -19.20
N THR A 20 -21.07 9.43 -18.90
CA THR A 20 -19.95 10.16 -19.55
C THR A 20 -18.57 9.77 -18.96
N GLY A 21 -18.52 8.74 -18.09
CA GLY A 21 -17.35 8.34 -17.34
C GLY A 21 -17.31 8.89 -15.90
N TRP A 22 -18.11 9.94 -15.64
CA TRP A 22 -18.27 10.58 -14.35
C TRP A 22 -19.74 10.59 -13.97
N ASP A 23 -20.11 9.96 -12.89
CA ASP A 23 -21.50 9.88 -12.44
C ASP A 23 -21.72 10.61 -11.11
N TYR A 24 -20.88 10.31 -10.13
CA TYR A 24 -21.03 10.81 -8.77
C TYR A 24 -19.68 10.93 -8.05
N THR A 25 -19.43 12.06 -7.42
CA THR A 25 -18.09 12.42 -6.90
C THR A 25 -17.54 11.44 -5.87
N ARG A 26 -18.40 10.79 -5.07
CA ARG A 26 -17.96 9.79 -4.09
C ARG A 26 -17.33 8.56 -4.75
N THR A 27 -17.87 8.15 -5.89
CA THR A 27 -17.35 7.01 -6.65
C THR A 27 -16.18 7.41 -7.54
N LYS A 28 -16.35 8.48 -8.34
CA LYS A 28 -15.33 9.01 -9.24
C LYS A 28 -15.38 10.52 -9.28
N ASN A 29 -14.21 11.17 -9.21
CA ASN A 29 -14.08 12.62 -9.30
C ASN A 29 -12.91 12.98 -10.22
N PRO A 30 -13.08 13.89 -11.20
CA PRO A 30 -12.01 14.24 -12.14
C PRO A 30 -10.75 14.80 -11.46
N THR A 31 -10.89 15.60 -10.41
CA THR A 31 -9.73 16.14 -9.66
C THR A 31 -8.97 15.04 -8.94
N ARG A 32 -9.68 14.10 -8.29
CA ARG A 32 -9.05 12.94 -7.64
C ARG A 32 -8.37 12.04 -8.65
N ALA A 33 -8.98 11.81 -9.80
CA ALA A 33 -8.40 10.98 -10.86
C ALA A 33 -7.08 11.54 -11.39
N VAL A 34 -6.90 12.86 -11.43
CA VAL A 34 -5.61 13.46 -11.81
C VAL A 34 -4.53 13.13 -10.78
N LEU A 35 -4.85 13.14 -9.49
CA LEU A 35 -3.92 12.74 -8.44
C LEU A 35 -3.58 11.24 -8.54
N GLU A 36 -4.61 10.40 -8.69
CA GLU A 36 -4.46 8.94 -8.78
C GLU A 36 -3.58 8.55 -9.99
N GLN A 37 -3.86 9.12 -11.16
CA GLN A 37 -3.03 8.89 -12.36
C GLN A 37 -1.62 9.46 -12.19
N GLY A 38 -1.49 10.66 -11.63
CA GLY A 38 -0.17 11.28 -11.42
C GLY A 38 0.73 10.48 -10.48
N ILE A 39 0.19 9.90 -9.43
CA ILE A 39 0.95 9.03 -8.53
C ILE A 39 1.30 7.70 -9.22
N ALA A 40 0.38 7.10 -9.94
CA ALA A 40 0.66 5.89 -10.71
C ALA A 40 1.81 6.11 -11.71
N ASP A 41 1.77 7.22 -12.47
CA ASP A 41 2.81 7.56 -13.44
C ASP A 41 4.18 7.81 -12.76
N LEU A 42 4.19 8.48 -11.59
CA LEU A 42 5.41 8.79 -10.86
C LEU A 42 6.05 7.55 -10.22
N GLU A 43 5.25 6.65 -9.70
CA GLU A 43 5.71 5.40 -9.08
C GLU A 43 5.97 4.28 -10.10
N GLY A 44 5.50 4.43 -11.35
CA GLY A 44 5.57 3.40 -12.38
C GLY A 44 4.55 2.28 -12.19
N GLY A 45 3.44 2.56 -11.50
CA GLY A 45 2.37 1.60 -11.23
C GLY A 45 1.26 1.62 -12.27
N ASP A 46 0.48 0.56 -12.34
CA ASP A 46 -0.67 0.44 -13.25
C ASP A 46 -1.86 1.31 -12.83
N ALA A 47 -2.01 1.61 -11.55
CA ALA A 47 -3.08 2.44 -11.01
C ALA A 47 -2.70 3.07 -9.66
N GLY A 48 -3.29 4.23 -9.37
CA GLY A 48 -3.21 4.88 -8.07
C GLY A 48 -4.58 4.97 -7.39
N PHE A 49 -4.59 4.94 -6.07
CA PHE A 49 -5.80 5.07 -5.25
C PHE A 49 -5.58 6.12 -4.16
N ALA A 50 -6.27 7.24 -4.25
CA ALA A 50 -6.18 8.31 -3.27
C ALA A 50 -7.10 8.05 -2.07
N MET A 51 -6.49 7.95 -0.89
CA MET A 51 -7.18 7.78 0.38
C MET A 51 -7.12 9.05 1.23
N ALA A 52 -7.97 9.14 2.24
CA ALA A 52 -8.01 10.29 3.15
C ALA A 52 -6.77 10.37 4.08
N SER A 53 -6.01 9.29 4.22
CA SER A 53 -4.78 9.22 5.01
C SER A 53 -3.96 7.99 4.63
N GLY A 54 -2.65 7.96 4.96
CA GLY A 54 -1.81 6.77 4.82
C GLY A 54 -2.37 5.57 5.59
N MET A 55 -2.92 5.79 6.79
CA MET A 55 -3.58 4.72 7.56
C MET A 55 -4.77 4.11 6.81
N ALA A 56 -5.55 4.92 6.10
CA ALA A 56 -6.65 4.43 5.26
C ALA A 56 -6.12 3.65 4.05
N ALA A 57 -4.98 4.04 3.49
CA ALA A 57 -4.32 3.30 2.41
C ALA A 57 -3.84 1.93 2.89
N ILE A 58 -3.16 1.85 4.04
CA ILE A 58 -2.72 0.58 4.64
C ILE A 58 -3.93 -0.32 4.93
N GLN A 59 -5.02 0.23 5.48
CA GLN A 59 -6.24 -0.54 5.74
C GLN A 59 -6.88 -1.07 4.45
N LEU A 60 -6.84 -0.29 3.36
CA LEU A 60 -7.32 -0.75 2.05
C LEU A 60 -6.51 -1.97 1.58
N VAL A 61 -5.19 -1.91 1.64
CA VAL A 61 -4.33 -3.05 1.27
C VAL A 61 -4.59 -4.26 2.18
N MET A 62 -4.74 -4.06 3.50
CA MET A 62 -5.10 -5.13 4.43
C MET A 62 -6.41 -5.83 4.05
N SER A 63 -7.37 -5.12 3.44
CA SER A 63 -8.66 -5.70 3.04
C SER A 63 -8.58 -6.73 1.91
N LEU A 64 -7.45 -6.83 1.22
CA LEU A 64 -7.17 -7.86 0.22
C LEU A 64 -6.91 -9.23 0.84
N PHE A 65 -6.70 -9.29 2.15
CA PHE A 65 -6.29 -10.47 2.90
C PHE A 65 -7.30 -10.81 3.99
N LYS A 66 -7.25 -12.03 4.48
CA LYS A 66 -8.17 -12.53 5.52
C LYS A 66 -7.45 -13.53 6.43
N ALA A 67 -8.02 -13.80 7.60
CA ALA A 67 -7.51 -14.89 8.42
C ALA A 67 -7.64 -16.25 7.68
N PRO A 68 -6.65 -17.15 7.77
CA PRO A 68 -5.48 -17.11 8.64
C PRO A 68 -4.20 -16.51 8.00
N ASP A 69 -4.33 -15.63 7.01
CA ASP A 69 -3.16 -15.04 6.35
C ASP A 69 -2.25 -14.32 7.36
N GLU A 70 -0.95 -14.41 7.14
CA GLU A 70 0.09 -13.77 7.94
C GLU A 70 0.86 -12.77 7.08
N TRP A 71 1.24 -11.64 7.67
CA TRP A 71 2.15 -10.69 7.08
C TRP A 71 3.44 -10.62 7.90
N ILE A 72 4.57 -10.74 7.22
CA ILE A 72 5.86 -10.36 7.78
C ILE A 72 5.97 -8.84 7.70
N ILE A 73 6.25 -8.19 8.81
CA ILE A 73 6.23 -6.72 8.94
C ILE A 73 7.53 -6.27 9.56
N SER A 74 8.11 -5.17 9.06
CA SER A 74 9.24 -4.52 9.70
C SER A 74 8.97 -4.29 11.19
N SER A 75 9.91 -4.66 12.04
CA SER A 75 9.79 -4.47 13.49
C SER A 75 9.79 -3.00 13.89
N ASP A 76 10.46 -2.14 13.12
CA ASP A 76 10.37 -0.70 13.23
C ASP A 76 9.45 -0.16 12.12
N VAL A 77 8.24 0.24 12.48
CA VAL A 77 7.25 0.86 11.60
C VAL A 77 6.56 2.00 12.35
N TYR A 78 5.95 2.89 11.59
CA TYR A 78 5.13 3.94 12.18
C TYR A 78 4.17 3.39 13.23
N GLY A 79 4.15 4.01 14.42
CA GLY A 79 3.36 3.52 15.55
C GLY A 79 1.84 3.43 15.28
N GLY A 80 1.33 4.19 14.28
CA GLY A 80 -0.04 4.05 13.79
C GLY A 80 -0.25 2.73 13.06
N SER A 81 0.68 2.35 12.19
CA SER A 81 0.65 1.09 11.45
C SER A 81 0.72 -0.12 12.39
N TYR A 82 1.65 -0.08 13.36
CA TYR A 82 1.73 -1.10 14.41
C TYR A 82 0.40 -1.29 15.14
N ARG A 83 -0.21 -0.19 15.61
CA ARG A 83 -1.49 -0.24 16.32
C ARG A 83 -2.62 -0.74 15.43
N LEU A 84 -2.65 -0.36 14.14
CA LEU A 84 -3.66 -0.82 13.21
C LEU A 84 -3.59 -2.33 13.00
N PHE A 85 -2.39 -2.88 12.73
CA PHE A 85 -2.19 -4.31 12.52
C PHE A 85 -2.60 -5.13 13.75
N ASP A 86 -2.10 -4.74 14.94
CA ASP A 86 -2.39 -5.43 16.20
C ASP A 86 -3.87 -5.38 16.57
N PHE A 87 -4.49 -4.19 16.46
CA PHE A 87 -5.90 -4.01 16.79
C PHE A 87 -6.79 -4.80 15.84
N SER A 88 -6.52 -4.71 14.53
CA SER A 88 -7.31 -5.39 13.51
C SER A 88 -7.21 -6.91 13.62
N HIS A 89 -6.02 -7.43 13.90
CA HIS A 89 -5.86 -8.86 14.17
C HIS A 89 -6.64 -9.32 15.40
N LYS A 90 -6.48 -8.61 16.52
CA LYS A 90 -7.10 -8.98 17.81
C LYS A 90 -8.62 -8.87 17.82
N HIS A 91 -9.19 -7.88 17.14
CA HIS A 91 -10.61 -7.54 17.25
C HIS A 91 -11.44 -7.87 16.03
N HIS A 92 -10.82 -7.98 14.85
CA HIS A 92 -11.52 -8.20 13.58
C HIS A 92 -11.08 -9.47 12.85
N ASN A 93 -10.20 -10.27 13.48
CA ASN A 93 -9.70 -11.53 12.91
C ASN A 93 -9.20 -11.34 11.45
N THR A 94 -8.42 -10.29 11.23
CA THR A 94 -7.75 -10.00 9.97
C THR A 94 -6.39 -10.71 9.90
N VAL A 95 -5.51 -10.26 9.02
CA VAL A 95 -4.16 -10.81 8.88
C VAL A 95 -3.41 -10.79 10.22
N LYS A 96 -2.62 -11.81 10.47
CA LYS A 96 -1.76 -11.91 11.65
C LYS A 96 -0.42 -11.21 11.37
N PRO A 97 -0.05 -10.18 12.15
CA PRO A 97 1.26 -9.54 12.02
C PRO A 97 2.37 -10.42 12.62
N VAL A 98 3.48 -10.53 11.91
CA VAL A 98 4.73 -11.21 12.36
C VAL A 98 5.85 -10.20 12.19
N TYR A 99 6.26 -9.58 13.27
CA TYR A 99 7.28 -8.52 13.26
C TYR A 99 8.69 -9.12 13.22
N VAL A 100 9.51 -8.66 12.28
CA VAL A 100 10.91 -9.06 12.13
C VAL A 100 11.80 -7.86 11.82
N ASN A 101 13.10 -7.97 12.10
CA ASN A 101 14.06 -7.02 11.56
C ASN A 101 14.23 -7.26 10.06
N THR A 102 13.68 -6.38 9.22
CA THR A 102 13.73 -6.53 7.76
C THR A 102 15.04 -6.14 7.12
N ALA A 103 16.00 -5.61 7.88
CA ALA A 103 17.40 -5.51 7.45
C ALA A 103 18.11 -6.88 7.49
N ASP A 104 17.55 -7.87 8.21
CA ASP A 104 18.07 -9.25 8.27
C ASP A 104 17.23 -10.17 7.37
N LEU A 105 17.74 -10.44 6.16
CA LEU A 105 17.09 -11.30 5.17
C LEU A 105 16.87 -12.74 5.68
N ALA A 106 17.77 -13.23 6.52
CA ALA A 106 17.63 -14.57 7.10
C ALA A 106 16.46 -14.63 8.10
N ALA A 107 16.24 -13.54 8.86
CA ALA A 107 15.09 -13.42 9.75
C ALA A 107 13.77 -13.39 8.97
N ILE A 108 13.74 -12.73 7.82
CA ILE A 108 12.57 -12.74 6.92
C ILE A 108 12.28 -14.17 6.45
N GLU A 109 13.27 -14.87 5.88
CA GLU A 109 13.09 -16.24 5.40
C GLU A 109 12.67 -17.21 6.51
N ALA A 110 13.25 -17.08 7.70
CA ALA A 110 12.91 -17.92 8.85
C ALA A 110 11.49 -17.70 9.37
N ALA A 111 10.90 -16.53 9.15
CA ALA A 111 9.55 -16.19 9.58
C ALA A 111 8.46 -16.66 8.61
N ILE A 112 8.81 -17.11 7.40
CA ILE A 112 7.84 -17.54 6.38
C ILE A 112 7.18 -18.85 6.81
N THR A 113 5.85 -18.85 6.78
CA THR A 113 4.99 -20.02 7.03
C THR A 113 4.08 -20.28 5.83
N PRO A 114 3.36 -21.39 5.76
CA PRO A 114 2.35 -21.64 4.72
C PRO A 114 1.22 -20.57 4.68
N ASN A 115 1.00 -19.86 5.79
CA ASN A 115 0.00 -18.82 5.92
C ASN A 115 0.55 -17.43 5.53
N THR A 116 1.85 -17.27 5.39
CA THR A 116 2.43 -15.98 4.97
C THR A 116 1.97 -15.64 3.55
N LYS A 117 1.47 -14.42 3.36
CA LYS A 117 0.95 -13.91 2.09
C LYS A 117 1.62 -12.64 1.62
N ALA A 118 2.17 -11.86 2.55
CA ALA A 118 2.85 -10.62 2.19
C ALA A 118 4.02 -10.32 3.11
N ILE A 119 4.93 -9.51 2.60
CA ILE A 119 5.97 -8.82 3.36
C ILE A 119 5.65 -7.33 3.27
N PHE A 120 5.48 -6.67 4.43
CA PHE A 120 5.26 -5.23 4.53
C PHE A 120 6.51 -4.58 5.12
N VAL A 121 7.09 -3.66 4.38
CA VAL A 121 8.27 -2.90 4.81
C VAL A 121 7.99 -1.41 4.77
N GLU A 122 8.55 -0.69 5.73
CA GLU A 122 8.63 0.76 5.75
C GLU A 122 10.11 1.14 5.68
N THR A 123 10.51 1.86 4.65
CA THR A 123 11.92 2.18 4.43
C THR A 123 12.11 3.57 3.80
N PRO A 124 12.88 4.49 4.45
CA PRO A 124 13.35 4.39 5.84
C PRO A 124 12.21 4.32 6.84
N SER A 125 12.40 3.60 7.93
CA SER A 125 11.37 3.38 8.96
C SER A 125 11.16 4.60 9.87
N ASN A 126 10.05 4.64 10.58
CA ASN A 126 9.77 5.65 11.61
C ASN A 126 9.54 4.96 12.97
N PRO A 127 10.32 5.24 14.03
CA PRO A 127 11.18 6.44 14.16
C PRO A 127 12.67 6.23 13.95
N LEU A 128 13.18 5.01 13.76
CA LEU A 128 14.61 4.74 13.85
C LEU A 128 15.36 5.00 12.54
N MET A 129 14.68 5.31 11.44
CA MET A 129 15.28 5.53 10.11
C MET A 129 16.08 4.32 9.62
N GLU A 130 15.64 3.12 9.98
CA GLU A 130 16.24 1.89 9.49
C GLU A 130 15.91 1.69 8.00
N GLU A 131 16.90 1.26 7.25
CA GLU A 131 16.77 0.94 5.83
C GLU A 131 16.78 -0.57 5.62
N CYS A 132 16.03 -1.03 4.61
CA CYS A 132 16.08 -2.41 4.17
C CYS A 132 16.37 -2.50 2.67
N ASP A 133 16.96 -3.62 2.25
CA ASP A 133 17.26 -3.90 0.85
C ASP A 133 15.99 -4.43 0.15
N VAL A 134 15.23 -3.53 -0.49
CA VAL A 134 13.98 -3.85 -1.18
C VAL A 134 14.22 -4.83 -2.33
N ASP A 135 15.33 -4.71 -3.07
CA ASP A 135 15.68 -5.63 -4.16
C ASP A 135 15.86 -7.06 -3.62
N ALA A 136 16.65 -7.21 -2.55
CA ALA A 136 16.88 -8.51 -1.95
C ALA A 136 15.59 -9.10 -1.34
N ILE A 137 14.74 -8.28 -0.70
CA ILE A 137 13.45 -8.72 -0.18
C ILE A 137 12.51 -9.13 -1.31
N SER A 138 12.52 -8.43 -2.45
CA SER A 138 11.71 -8.80 -3.62
C SER A 138 12.06 -10.18 -4.17
N VAL A 139 13.35 -10.55 -4.13
CA VAL A 139 13.79 -11.91 -4.50
C VAL A 139 13.18 -12.96 -3.58
N ILE A 140 13.18 -12.70 -2.26
CA ILE A 140 12.54 -13.59 -1.27
C ILE A 140 11.02 -13.67 -1.51
N ALA A 141 10.36 -12.53 -1.69
CA ALA A 141 8.93 -12.47 -1.93
C ALA A 141 8.54 -13.29 -3.17
N LYS A 142 9.23 -13.08 -4.28
CA LYS A 142 9.01 -13.83 -5.54
C LYS A 142 9.26 -15.34 -5.37
N LYS A 143 10.33 -15.73 -4.69
CA LYS A 143 10.68 -17.14 -4.41
C LYS A 143 9.55 -17.86 -3.68
N HIS A 144 8.87 -17.18 -2.77
CA HIS A 144 7.82 -17.74 -1.93
C HIS A 144 6.40 -17.36 -2.38
N ASN A 145 6.25 -16.67 -3.52
CA ASN A 145 4.98 -16.17 -4.06
C ASN A 145 4.22 -15.31 -3.04
N LEU A 146 4.93 -14.38 -2.42
CA LEU A 146 4.41 -13.40 -1.47
C LEU A 146 4.30 -12.04 -2.13
N MET A 147 3.31 -11.24 -1.74
CA MET A 147 3.20 -9.84 -2.12
C MET A 147 4.24 -9.00 -1.35
N LEU A 148 4.95 -8.12 -2.02
CA LEU A 148 5.83 -7.14 -1.39
C LEU A 148 5.17 -5.77 -1.36
N ILE A 149 4.85 -5.30 -0.17
CA ILE A 149 4.19 -4.02 0.09
C ILE A 149 5.22 -3.09 0.72
N VAL A 150 5.43 -1.91 0.13
CA VAL A 150 6.42 -0.94 0.61
C VAL A 150 5.74 0.38 0.96
N ASP A 151 5.86 0.80 2.21
CA ASP A 151 5.52 2.15 2.64
C ASP A 151 6.70 3.08 2.36
N ASN A 152 6.59 3.85 1.29
CA ASN A 152 7.61 4.78 0.78
C ASN A 152 7.34 6.24 1.20
N THR A 153 6.64 6.45 2.32
CA THR A 153 6.18 7.77 2.76
C THR A 153 7.32 8.79 2.85
N PHE A 154 8.51 8.39 3.35
CA PHE A 154 9.61 9.33 3.56
C PHE A 154 10.35 9.71 2.28
N LEU A 155 10.55 8.78 1.37
CA LEU A 155 11.34 9.02 0.16
C LEU A 155 10.50 9.60 -0.99
N SER A 156 9.23 9.23 -1.08
CA SER A 156 8.37 9.55 -2.22
C SER A 156 8.93 9.03 -3.57
N PRO A 157 8.17 9.08 -4.66
CA PRO A 157 8.65 8.61 -5.98
C PRO A 157 9.80 9.44 -6.56
N VAL A 158 10.18 10.56 -5.92
CA VAL A 158 11.30 11.39 -6.36
C VAL A 158 12.64 10.79 -5.97
N LEU A 159 12.72 10.19 -4.78
CA LEU A 159 13.97 9.62 -4.26
C LEU A 159 14.05 8.10 -4.42
N PHE A 160 12.91 7.42 -4.38
CA PHE A 160 12.84 5.97 -4.49
C PHE A 160 11.50 5.53 -5.07
N ARG A 161 11.51 4.55 -5.98
CA ARG A 161 10.33 3.96 -6.61
C ARG A 161 10.29 2.46 -6.34
N PRO A 162 9.64 2.02 -5.29
CA PRO A 162 9.65 0.61 -4.88
C PRO A 162 9.22 -0.38 -5.97
N ILE A 163 8.30 0.01 -6.86
CA ILE A 163 7.84 -0.83 -7.97
C ILE A 163 8.99 -1.18 -8.92
N GLU A 164 9.90 -0.25 -9.21
CA GLU A 164 11.11 -0.51 -10.03
C GLU A 164 12.06 -1.51 -9.35
N HIS A 165 11.94 -1.69 -8.02
CA HIS A 165 12.70 -2.61 -7.19
C HIS A 165 11.94 -3.89 -6.84
N GLY A 166 10.81 -4.12 -7.49
CA GLY A 166 10.04 -5.36 -7.43
C GLY A 166 9.01 -5.45 -6.32
N ALA A 167 8.58 -4.31 -5.78
CA ALA A 167 7.35 -4.21 -5.00
C ALA A 167 6.10 -4.36 -5.90
N ASP A 168 4.99 -4.86 -5.34
CA ASP A 168 3.70 -5.03 -5.99
C ASP A 168 2.78 -3.83 -5.71
#